data_73d6483085b3cc60ce16fe838279ef92
#
_entry.id   73d6483085b3cc60ce16fe838279ef92
#
_cell.length_a   1.000
_cell.length_b   1.000
_cell.length_c   1.000
_cell.angle_alpha   90.00
_cell.angle_beta   90.00
_cell.angle_gamma   90.00
#
_symmetry.space_group_name_H-M   'P 1'
#
loop_
_entity.id
_entity.type
_entity.pdbx_description
1 polymer ?
#
loop_
_entity_poly.entity_id
_entity_poly.type
_entity_poly.pdbx_seq_one_letter_code
_entity_poly.pdbx_strand_id
1 'polypeptide(L)'
;GTNVHRNWTGFGFVSRMQGQTSRHPSMLLADTYECIDGKRIDESPLYDVHHPQKNRDPRFKATLWMHGDTATCNNGSLNTVIINAYDDETQQYNYTTGEWEVRNNDDINSAAAWASFTNAGCGYIIAKYSKETSQNISYTSQNVPIMRYAEILLGYAEAKIELGELDQSVYDAINQ
;
A
#
# COMPACT_ATOMS: atom_id res chain seq x y z
N GLY A 1 -27.57 12.90 -3.73
CA GLY A 1 -26.39 12.96 -2.87
C GLY A 1 -25.27 13.67 -3.61
N THR A 2 -24.76 14.77 -3.08
CA THR A 2 -23.60 15.47 -3.60
C THR A 2 -22.38 14.58 -3.38
N ASN A 3 -21.83 14.02 -4.46
CA ASN A 3 -20.53 13.37 -4.42
C ASN A 3 -19.49 14.41 -4.02
N VAL A 4 -19.02 14.36 -2.79
CA VAL A 4 -17.91 15.20 -2.35
C VAL A 4 -16.66 14.56 -2.92
N HIS A 5 -16.25 14.99 -4.10
CA HIS A 5 -14.99 14.61 -4.69
C HIS A 5 -13.86 15.19 -3.85
N ARG A 6 -13.01 14.34 -3.32
CA ARG A 6 -11.81 14.77 -2.59
C ARG A 6 -10.59 14.59 -3.48
N ASN A 7 -9.77 15.61 -3.52
CA ASN A 7 -8.51 15.54 -4.24
C ASN A 7 -7.49 14.77 -3.38
N TRP A 8 -7.22 13.52 -3.75
CA TRP A 8 -6.22 12.65 -3.14
C TRP A 8 -4.92 12.64 -3.95
N THR A 9 -4.66 13.68 -4.72
CA THR A 9 -3.39 13.80 -5.42
C THR A 9 -2.25 13.76 -4.43
N GLY A 10 -1.46 12.71 -4.47
CA GLY A 10 -0.25 12.59 -3.66
C GLY A 10 -0.13 11.33 -2.81
N PHE A 11 -1.04 10.38 -2.93
CA PHE A 11 -0.82 9.05 -2.38
C PHE A 11 -0.16 8.17 -3.45
N GLY A 12 1.12 8.00 -3.31
CA GLY A 12 2.01 6.97 -3.75
C GLY A 12 1.69 6.14 -4.99
N PHE A 13 1.52 6.76 -6.15
CA PHE A 13 1.35 5.99 -7.38
C PHE A 13 2.67 5.84 -8.12
N VAL A 14 2.81 4.76 -8.86
CA VAL A 14 3.86 4.60 -9.86
C VAL A 14 3.74 5.74 -10.87
N SER A 15 4.83 6.42 -11.21
CA SER A 15 4.82 7.73 -11.88
C SER A 15 3.99 7.79 -13.18
N ARG A 16 3.91 6.71 -13.92
CA ARG A 16 3.10 6.60 -15.15
C ARG A 16 1.65 6.24 -14.92
N MET A 17 1.33 5.72 -13.75
CA MET A 17 -0.02 5.24 -13.51
C MET A 17 -0.96 6.35 -13.05
N GLN A 18 -0.48 7.31 -12.25
CA GLN A 18 -1.30 8.43 -11.76
C GLN A 18 -0.54 9.73 -11.50
N GLY A 19 0.59 9.95 -12.16
CA GLY A 19 1.41 11.14 -11.94
C GLY A 19 2.48 10.91 -10.87
N GLN A 20 2.99 11.96 -10.31
CA GLN A 20 4.24 11.96 -9.58
C GLN A 20 4.10 11.39 -8.17
N THR A 21 4.88 10.37 -7.86
CA THR A 21 4.98 9.79 -6.52
C THR A 21 5.81 10.73 -5.64
N SER A 22 5.17 11.63 -4.95
CA SER A 22 5.86 12.59 -4.07
C SER A 22 5.94 12.12 -2.61
N ARG A 23 5.35 10.97 -2.28
CA ARG A 23 5.31 10.42 -0.92
C ARG A 23 5.59 8.93 -0.96
N HIS A 24 6.57 8.53 -0.17
CA HIS A 24 6.96 7.14 -0.03
C HIS A 24 6.76 6.68 1.41
N PRO A 25 6.36 5.42 1.63
CA PRO A 25 6.34 4.85 2.97
C PRO A 25 7.76 4.73 3.51
N SER A 26 7.93 4.85 4.81
CA SER A 26 9.23 4.57 5.42
C SER A 26 9.50 3.05 5.45
N MET A 27 10.76 2.65 5.44
CA MET A 27 11.14 1.26 5.71
C MET A 27 10.66 0.81 7.08
N LEU A 28 10.71 1.70 8.09
CA LEU A 28 10.19 1.41 9.43
C LEU A 28 8.71 0.98 9.40
N LEU A 29 7.88 1.61 8.57
CA LEU A 29 6.49 1.17 8.41
C LEU A 29 6.42 -0.25 7.87
N ALA A 30 7.23 -0.59 6.87
CA ALA A 30 7.28 -1.94 6.32
C ALA A 30 7.73 -2.97 7.39
N ASP A 31 8.69 -2.61 8.22
CA ASP A 31 9.25 -3.48 9.26
C ASP A 31 8.29 -3.68 10.44
N THR A 32 7.35 -2.75 10.68
CA THR A 32 6.35 -2.89 11.75
C THR A 32 5.29 -3.96 11.48
N TYR A 33 5.11 -4.37 10.24
CA TYR A 33 4.20 -5.48 9.95
C TYR A 33 4.80 -6.79 10.43
N GLU A 34 3.99 -7.60 11.09
CA GLU A 34 4.36 -8.93 11.57
C GLU A 34 4.39 -9.97 10.44
N CYS A 35 4.90 -11.15 10.75
CA CYS A 35 4.73 -12.32 9.94
C CYS A 35 3.38 -13.00 10.21
N ILE A 36 2.99 -13.96 9.37
CA ILE A 36 1.71 -14.69 9.50
C ILE A 36 1.60 -15.50 10.80
N ASP A 37 2.71 -15.70 11.51
CA ASP A 37 2.75 -16.33 12.83
C ASP A 37 2.56 -15.33 13.99
N GLY A 38 2.28 -14.06 13.68
CA GLY A 38 2.08 -12.99 14.66
C GLY A 38 3.36 -12.52 15.34
N LYS A 39 4.53 -12.87 14.82
CA LYS A 39 5.82 -12.42 15.33
C LYS A 39 6.43 -11.33 14.47
N ARG A 40 7.24 -10.50 15.11
CA ARG A 40 8.03 -9.49 14.42
C ARG A 40 9.03 -10.14 13.45
N ILE A 41 9.48 -9.37 12.45
CA ILE A 41 10.42 -9.87 11.42
C ILE A 41 11.77 -10.32 11.99
N ASP A 42 12.20 -9.76 13.13
CA ASP A 42 13.44 -10.12 13.82
C ASP A 42 13.28 -11.37 14.73
N GLU A 43 12.06 -11.81 14.97
CA GLU A 43 11.73 -12.95 15.84
C GLU A 43 11.13 -14.15 15.09
N SER A 44 10.55 -13.90 13.92
CA SER A 44 9.86 -14.93 13.15
C SER A 44 10.82 -15.79 12.33
N PRO A 45 10.82 -17.11 12.47
CA PRO A 45 11.58 -18.01 11.61
C PRO A 45 11.04 -18.07 10.17
N LEU A 46 9.87 -17.48 9.93
CA LEU A 46 9.22 -17.45 8.61
C LEU A 46 9.68 -16.28 7.75
N TYR A 47 10.37 -15.29 8.36
CA TYR A 47 10.87 -14.13 7.63
C TYR A 47 12.07 -14.50 6.76
N ASP A 48 11.99 -14.11 5.49
CA ASP A 48 13.06 -14.28 4.52
C ASP A 48 13.53 -12.90 4.05
N VAL A 49 14.76 -12.54 4.41
CA VAL A 49 15.36 -11.25 4.05
C VAL A 49 15.51 -11.06 2.54
N HIS A 50 15.60 -12.15 1.77
CA HIS A 50 15.69 -12.10 0.31
C HIS A 50 14.31 -12.01 -0.37
N HIS A 51 13.25 -12.30 0.38
CA HIS A 51 11.86 -12.21 -0.07
C HIS A 51 11.01 -11.54 1.03
N PRO A 52 11.25 -10.28 1.37
CA PRO A 52 10.67 -9.62 2.54
C PRO A 52 9.14 -9.46 2.50
N GLN A 53 8.51 -9.75 1.35
CA GLN A 53 7.06 -9.76 1.18
C GLN A 53 6.40 -11.10 1.50
N LYS A 54 7.20 -12.19 1.60
CA LYS A 54 6.67 -13.51 1.90
C LYS A 54 6.36 -13.66 3.38
N ASN A 55 5.33 -14.46 3.67
CA ASN A 55 4.93 -14.80 5.03
C ASN A 55 4.63 -13.58 5.93
N ARG A 56 4.26 -12.45 5.35
CA ARG A 56 3.89 -11.23 6.07
C ARG A 56 2.38 -11.20 6.33
N ASP A 57 1.99 -10.49 7.38
CA ASP A 57 0.60 -10.13 7.62
C ASP A 57 -0.07 -9.64 6.33
N PRO A 58 -1.29 -10.10 6.00
CA PRO A 58 -2.01 -9.68 4.80
C PRO A 58 -2.16 -8.16 4.65
N ARG A 59 -2.16 -7.41 5.77
CA ARG A 59 -2.20 -5.94 5.78
C ARG A 59 -0.97 -5.31 5.12
N PHE A 60 0.18 -6.00 5.13
CA PHE A 60 1.37 -5.54 4.44
C PHE A 60 1.10 -5.33 2.95
N LYS A 61 0.64 -6.37 2.24
CA LYS A 61 0.29 -6.29 0.80
C LYS A 61 -0.91 -5.39 0.50
N ALA A 62 -1.81 -5.22 1.46
CA ALA A 62 -2.92 -4.29 1.33
C ALA A 62 -2.47 -2.83 1.41
N THR A 63 -1.33 -2.57 2.04
CA THR A 63 -0.82 -1.21 2.29
C THR A 63 0.35 -0.84 1.39
N LEU A 64 1.22 -1.78 1.06
CA LEU A 64 2.48 -1.53 0.36
C LEU A 64 2.60 -2.40 -0.90
N TRP A 65 3.17 -1.81 -1.95
CA TRP A 65 3.69 -2.50 -3.12
C TRP A 65 5.20 -2.42 -3.15
N MET A 66 5.84 -3.41 -3.72
CA MET A 66 7.28 -3.47 -3.92
C MET A 66 7.64 -4.12 -5.27
N HIS A 67 8.94 -4.26 -5.55
CA HIS A 67 9.42 -4.97 -6.74
C HIS A 67 8.77 -6.36 -6.90
N GLY A 68 8.29 -6.64 -8.09
CA GLY A 68 7.59 -7.88 -8.45
C GLY A 68 6.08 -7.88 -8.19
N ASP A 69 5.55 -6.88 -7.47
CA ASP A 69 4.11 -6.77 -7.27
C ASP A 69 3.40 -6.24 -8.53
N THR A 70 2.16 -6.65 -8.70
CA THR A 70 1.29 -6.13 -9.75
C THR A 70 0.48 -4.97 -9.22
N ALA A 71 0.70 -3.80 -9.78
CA ALA A 71 -0.03 -2.59 -9.44
C ALA A 71 -1.08 -2.27 -10.50
N THR A 72 -2.31 -2.01 -10.06
CA THR A 72 -3.41 -1.61 -10.95
C THR A 72 -3.97 -0.27 -10.49
N CYS A 73 -4.12 0.66 -11.43
CA CYS A 73 -4.79 1.91 -11.20
C CYS A 73 -5.49 2.43 -12.46
N ASN A 74 -6.29 3.47 -12.33
CA ASN A 74 -7.00 4.09 -13.44
C ASN A 74 -6.60 5.57 -13.56
N ASN A 75 -6.00 5.92 -14.69
CA ASN A 75 -5.65 7.28 -15.06
C ASN A 75 -6.35 7.64 -16.38
N GLY A 76 -7.69 7.71 -16.38
CA GLY A 76 -8.48 7.86 -17.60
C GLY A 76 -8.61 6.56 -18.41
N SER A 77 -7.68 5.64 -18.22
CA SER A 77 -7.74 4.24 -18.69
C SER A 77 -7.16 3.32 -17.63
N LEU A 78 -7.64 2.08 -17.61
CA LEU A 78 -7.13 1.07 -16.68
C LEU A 78 -5.71 0.67 -17.08
N ASN A 79 -4.79 0.77 -16.12
CA ASN A 79 -3.40 0.39 -16.29
C ASN A 79 -3.01 -0.64 -15.23
N THR A 80 -2.38 -1.72 -15.66
CA THR A 80 -1.81 -2.72 -14.77
C THR A 80 -0.37 -2.99 -15.18
N VAL A 81 0.55 -2.83 -14.25
CA VAL A 81 1.99 -3.02 -14.50
C VAL A 81 2.61 -3.89 -13.42
N ILE A 82 3.68 -4.59 -13.77
CA ILE A 82 4.57 -5.21 -12.78
C ILE A 82 5.57 -4.15 -12.33
N ILE A 83 5.67 -3.94 -11.02
CA ILE A 83 6.61 -2.98 -10.44
C ILE A 83 8.01 -3.56 -10.57
N ASN A 84 8.88 -2.89 -11.32
CA ASN A 84 10.27 -3.28 -11.48
C ASN A 84 11.18 -2.14 -10.98
N ALA A 85 11.96 -2.42 -9.93
CA ALA A 85 12.85 -1.46 -9.29
C ALA A 85 14.29 -1.51 -9.82
N TYR A 86 14.60 -2.41 -10.74
CA TYR A 86 15.99 -2.69 -11.14
C TYR A 86 16.28 -2.57 -12.63
N ASP A 87 15.29 -2.90 -13.49
CA ASP A 87 15.51 -2.99 -14.93
C ASP A 87 14.87 -1.83 -15.68
N ASP A 88 15.44 -1.51 -16.83
CA ASP A 88 14.96 -0.48 -17.75
C ASP A 88 13.64 -0.85 -18.44
N GLU A 89 13.22 -2.10 -18.34
CA GLU A 89 11.99 -2.62 -18.89
C GLU A 89 11.11 -3.21 -17.80
N THR A 90 9.80 -3.15 -18.01
CA THR A 90 8.80 -3.80 -17.19
C THR A 90 7.66 -4.32 -18.05
N GLN A 91 6.68 -4.99 -17.44
CA GLN A 91 5.51 -5.52 -18.13
C GLN A 91 4.26 -4.74 -17.78
N GLN A 92 3.50 -4.43 -18.81
CA GLN A 92 2.19 -3.80 -18.70
C GLN A 92 1.13 -4.70 -19.34
N TYR A 93 -0.01 -4.85 -18.66
CA TYR A 93 -1.12 -5.61 -19.21
C TYR A 93 -1.88 -4.76 -20.24
N ASN A 94 -2.02 -5.30 -21.45
CA ASN A 94 -2.81 -4.69 -22.50
C ASN A 94 -4.25 -5.21 -22.43
N TYR A 95 -5.17 -4.36 -22.01
CA TYR A 95 -6.58 -4.72 -21.88
C TYR A 95 -7.32 -4.93 -23.21
N THR A 96 -6.71 -4.52 -24.34
CA THR A 96 -7.29 -4.74 -25.67
C THR A 96 -6.94 -6.10 -26.24
N THR A 97 -5.69 -6.53 -26.05
CA THR A 97 -5.20 -7.85 -26.53
C THR A 97 -5.39 -8.95 -25.50
N GLY A 98 -5.48 -8.59 -24.21
CA GLY A 98 -5.50 -9.55 -23.11
C GLY A 98 -4.14 -10.13 -22.74
N GLU A 99 -3.05 -9.51 -23.18
CA GLU A 99 -1.69 -10.02 -23.02
C GLU A 99 -0.80 -9.06 -22.25
N TRP A 100 0.28 -9.60 -21.67
CA TRP A 100 1.33 -8.80 -21.07
C TRP A 100 2.34 -8.38 -22.12
N GLU A 101 2.63 -7.08 -22.19
CA GLU A 101 3.56 -6.47 -23.13
C GLU A 101 4.73 -5.84 -22.41
N VAL A 102 5.93 -5.99 -22.96
CA VAL A 102 7.12 -5.29 -22.47
C VAL A 102 7.01 -3.81 -22.79
N ARG A 103 7.28 -2.96 -21.80
CA ARG A 103 7.36 -1.52 -21.98
C ARG A 103 8.59 -0.94 -21.31
N ASN A 104 8.97 0.27 -21.72
CA ASN A 104 10.00 1.03 -21.04
C ASN A 104 9.59 1.33 -19.58
N ASN A 105 10.52 1.11 -18.64
CA ASN A 105 10.31 1.37 -17.22
C ASN A 105 10.65 2.81 -16.85
N ASP A 106 9.70 3.68 -17.07
CA ASP A 106 9.88 5.12 -16.82
C ASP A 106 10.02 5.49 -15.34
N ASP A 107 9.69 4.57 -14.43
CA ASP A 107 9.85 4.77 -12.99
C ASP A 107 11.32 4.76 -12.57
N ILE A 108 12.19 4.11 -13.36
CA ILE A 108 13.63 4.14 -13.16
C ILE A 108 14.31 5.18 -14.07
N ASN A 109 13.90 5.24 -15.34
CA ASN A 109 14.56 6.01 -16.38
C ASN A 109 14.02 7.43 -16.57
N SER A 110 13.01 7.83 -15.86
CA SER A 110 12.40 9.14 -16.02
C SER A 110 13.36 10.25 -15.57
N ALA A 111 13.49 11.29 -16.40
CA ALA A 111 14.18 12.54 -16.01
C ALA A 111 13.49 13.26 -14.84
N ALA A 112 12.25 12.92 -14.54
CA ALA A 112 11.56 13.29 -13.30
C ALA A 112 11.98 12.35 -12.16
N ALA A 113 13.25 12.21 -11.97
CA ALA A 113 13.90 11.25 -11.06
C ALA A 113 13.48 11.38 -9.58
N TRP A 114 12.83 12.47 -9.20
CA TRP A 114 12.23 12.62 -7.88
C TRP A 114 10.95 11.81 -7.67
N ALA A 115 10.41 11.23 -8.73
CA ALA A 115 9.22 10.38 -8.70
C ALA A 115 9.54 8.88 -8.76
N SER A 116 10.81 8.50 -8.86
CA SER A 116 11.21 7.11 -9.03
C SER A 116 11.52 6.42 -7.71
N PHE A 117 11.39 5.09 -7.69
CA PHE A 117 11.83 4.23 -6.59
C PHE A 117 13.26 4.48 -6.15
N THR A 118 14.14 4.76 -7.11
CA THR A 118 15.57 4.94 -6.88
C THR A 118 15.87 6.20 -6.08
N ASN A 119 15.08 7.25 -6.23
CA ASN A 119 15.30 8.50 -5.53
C ASN A 119 14.71 8.54 -4.12
N ALA A 120 13.66 7.78 -3.88
CA ALA A 120 13.06 7.71 -2.56
C ALA A 120 13.79 6.75 -1.62
N GLY A 121 14.60 5.85 -2.16
CA GLY A 121 15.51 4.98 -1.41
C GLY A 121 14.85 3.95 -0.50
N CYS A 122 13.51 3.79 -0.54
CA CYS A 122 12.81 2.91 0.40
C CYS A 122 12.34 1.58 -0.22
N GLY A 123 12.33 1.45 -1.55
CA GLY A 123 11.91 0.23 -2.24
C GLY A 123 10.40 -0.10 -2.16
N TYR A 124 9.60 0.73 -1.51
CA TYR A 124 8.16 0.53 -1.32
C TYR A 124 7.34 1.67 -1.89
N ILE A 125 6.14 1.33 -2.36
CA ILE A 125 5.11 2.28 -2.79
C ILE A 125 3.83 2.05 -1.97
N ILE A 126 3.05 3.09 -1.76
CA ILE A 126 1.76 2.97 -1.08
C ILE A 126 0.75 2.31 -2.01
N ALA A 127 0.28 1.13 -1.64
CA ALA A 127 -0.82 0.42 -2.30
C ALA A 127 -2.18 0.84 -1.76
N LYS A 128 -2.23 1.21 -0.47
CA LYS A 128 -3.47 1.61 0.21
C LYS A 128 -4.07 2.85 -0.45
N TYR A 129 -5.35 2.77 -0.78
CA TYR A 129 -6.10 3.79 -1.52
C TYR A 129 -5.69 3.98 -3.00
N SER A 130 -4.69 3.22 -3.50
CA SER A 130 -4.23 3.30 -4.88
C SER A 130 -4.99 2.38 -5.84
N LYS A 131 -5.72 1.42 -5.31
CA LYS A 131 -6.47 0.40 -6.08
C LYS A 131 -7.82 0.90 -6.58
N GLU A 132 -8.14 2.16 -6.39
CA GLU A 132 -9.41 2.68 -6.86
C GLU A 132 -9.39 2.84 -8.38
N THR A 133 -10.40 2.26 -9.02
CA THR A 133 -10.59 2.29 -10.47
C THR A 133 -11.44 3.48 -10.95
N SER A 134 -11.52 4.56 -10.15
CA SER A 134 -12.24 5.75 -10.57
C SER A 134 -11.56 6.41 -11.77
N GLN A 135 -12.34 6.91 -12.70
CA GLN A 135 -11.85 7.46 -13.97
C GLN A 135 -11.11 8.79 -13.84
N ASN A 136 -10.97 9.33 -12.66
CA ASN A 136 -10.31 10.61 -12.45
C ASN A 136 -9.30 10.52 -11.31
N ILE A 137 -8.02 10.63 -11.64
CA ILE A 137 -6.91 10.55 -10.69
C ILE A 137 -6.90 11.66 -9.64
N SER A 138 -7.57 12.78 -9.93
CA SER A 138 -7.64 13.91 -9.02
C SER A 138 -8.78 13.80 -8.02
N TYR A 139 -9.70 12.87 -8.23
CA TYR A 139 -10.90 12.73 -7.41
C TYR A 139 -11.17 11.27 -7.13
N THR A 140 -11.42 10.96 -5.88
CA THR A 140 -11.83 9.62 -5.47
C THR A 140 -13.21 9.67 -4.83
N SER A 141 -14.03 8.65 -5.09
CA SER A 141 -15.30 8.41 -4.40
C SER A 141 -15.09 7.74 -3.04
N GLN A 142 -13.87 7.39 -2.71
CA GLN A 142 -13.55 6.68 -1.49
C GLN A 142 -13.85 7.53 -0.25
N ASN A 143 -14.62 6.96 0.67
CA ASN A 143 -14.93 7.59 1.93
C ASN A 143 -13.67 7.66 2.82
N VAL A 144 -13.46 8.85 3.41
CA VAL A 144 -12.45 8.99 4.47
C VAL A 144 -13.07 8.51 5.77
N PRO A 145 -12.56 7.45 6.39
CA PRO A 145 -13.03 7.05 7.69
C PRO A 145 -12.69 8.13 8.71
N ILE A 146 -13.71 8.72 9.35
CA ILE A 146 -13.54 9.70 10.43
C ILE A 146 -13.26 8.95 11.72
N MET A 147 -13.96 7.83 11.93
CA MET A 147 -13.82 6.95 13.09
C MET A 147 -14.03 5.51 12.63
N ARG A 148 -13.27 4.59 13.19
CA ARG A 148 -13.41 3.16 12.92
C ARG A 148 -13.83 2.43 14.18
N TYR A 149 -14.60 1.35 14.04
CA TYR A 149 -15.04 0.55 15.18
C TYR A 149 -13.88 0.02 16.03
N ALA A 150 -12.76 -0.33 15.39
CA ALA A 150 -11.53 -0.71 16.09
C ALA A 150 -11.00 0.37 17.05
N GLU A 151 -11.17 1.66 16.73
CA GLU A 151 -10.80 2.76 17.61
C GLU A 151 -11.66 2.79 18.89
N ILE A 152 -12.96 2.53 18.74
CA ILE A 152 -13.89 2.41 19.88
C ILE A 152 -13.50 1.24 20.78
N LEU A 153 -13.18 0.09 20.18
CA LEU A 153 -12.77 -1.11 20.95
C LEU A 153 -11.47 -0.89 21.70
N LEU A 154 -10.47 -0.28 21.04
CA LEU A 154 -9.21 0.04 21.70
C LEU A 154 -9.38 1.07 22.80
N GLY A 155 -10.18 2.12 22.59
CA GLY A 155 -10.51 3.10 23.63
C GLY A 155 -11.26 2.48 24.82
N TYR A 156 -12.16 1.53 24.58
CA TYR A 156 -12.82 0.76 25.62
C TYR A 156 -11.80 -0.07 26.43
N ALA A 157 -10.92 -0.79 25.74
CA ALA A 157 -9.88 -1.60 26.40
C ALA A 157 -8.95 -0.74 27.24
N GLU A 158 -8.48 0.39 26.69
CA GLU A 158 -7.64 1.35 27.38
C GLU A 158 -8.32 1.88 28.65
N ALA A 159 -9.57 2.33 28.56
CA ALA A 159 -10.32 2.85 29.71
C ALA A 159 -10.46 1.81 30.82
N LYS A 160 -10.74 0.54 30.49
CA LYS A 160 -10.83 -0.54 31.48
C LYS A 160 -9.48 -0.87 32.11
N ILE A 161 -8.39 -0.85 31.33
CA ILE A 161 -7.04 -1.06 31.85
C ILE A 161 -6.67 0.03 32.84
N GLU A 162 -6.96 1.29 32.52
CA GLU A 162 -6.70 2.43 33.42
C GLU A 162 -7.50 2.35 34.74
N LEU A 163 -8.72 1.77 34.68
CA LEU A 163 -9.55 1.53 35.86
C LEU A 163 -9.08 0.29 36.68
N GLY A 164 -8.12 -0.49 36.19
CA GLY A 164 -7.70 -1.74 36.77
C GLY A 164 -8.70 -2.89 36.60
N GLU A 165 -9.65 -2.78 35.69
CA GLU A 165 -10.70 -3.76 35.42
C GLU A 165 -10.31 -4.68 34.23
N LEU A 166 -9.27 -5.48 34.42
CA LEU A 166 -8.83 -6.48 33.44
C LEU A 166 -9.74 -7.72 33.49
N ASP A 167 -10.70 -7.77 32.58
CA ASP A 167 -11.59 -8.92 32.39
C ASP A 167 -11.60 -9.42 30.95
N GLN A 168 -12.38 -10.47 30.67
CA GLN A 168 -12.47 -11.08 29.35
C GLN A 168 -12.90 -10.08 28.26
N SER A 169 -13.72 -9.09 28.59
CA SER A 169 -14.19 -8.11 27.63
C SER A 169 -13.07 -7.22 27.07
N VAL A 170 -12.01 -6.99 27.86
CA VAL A 170 -10.81 -6.27 27.39
C VAL A 170 -10.08 -7.09 26.34
N TYR A 171 -9.88 -8.38 26.59
CA TYR A 171 -9.23 -9.28 25.64
C TYR A 171 -10.05 -9.44 24.35
N ASP A 172 -11.37 -9.56 24.49
CA ASP A 172 -12.27 -9.66 23.34
C ASP A 172 -12.22 -8.38 22.49
N ALA A 173 -12.13 -7.20 23.11
CA ALA A 173 -12.03 -5.93 22.39
C ALA A 173 -10.69 -5.76 21.64
N ILE A 174 -9.59 -6.32 22.16
CA ILE A 174 -8.28 -6.25 21.51
C ILE A 174 -8.14 -7.27 20.38
N ASN A 175 -8.79 -8.43 20.49
CA ASN A 175 -8.62 -9.57 19.59
C ASN A 175 -9.66 -9.64 18.47
N GLN A 176 -10.57 -8.67 18.34
CA GLN A 176 -11.48 -8.54 17.21
C GLN A 176 -10.78 -7.95 15.97
#